data_b8904e9138e5c4aef81f0fb512c15c2b
#
_entry.id   b8904e9138e5c4aef81f0fb512c15c2b
#
_cell.length_a   1.000
_cell.length_b   1.000
_cell.length_c   1.000
_cell.angle_alpha   90.00
_cell.angle_beta   90.00
_cell.angle_gamma   90.00
#
_symmetry.space_group_name_H-M   'P 1'
#
loop_
_entity.id
_entity.type
_entity.pdbx_description
1 polymer ?
#
loop_
_entity_poly.entity_id
_entity_poly.type
_entity_poly.pdbx_seq_one_letter_code
_entity_poly.pdbx_strand_id
1 'polypeptide(L)'
;MSVGGPHIVRSADAPAAIGPYSQAVVWGGLVYTSGQIALDPRTGELAPDDIALQTERALANLAAVLERAGSSLACVLKTTVYLRDMGDFAAMNAVYARHFAGSPPARSTVAAAGLPKGARVEIDAVGRLRGP
;
A
#
# COMPACT_ATOMS: atom_id res chain seq x y z
N MET A 1 11.43 -24.10 -15.25
CA MET A 1 10.88 -22.93 -14.59
C MET A 1 9.68 -22.41 -15.35
N SER A 2 8.66 -22.08 -14.65
CA SER A 2 7.45 -21.58 -15.28
C SER A 2 7.63 -20.13 -15.72
N VAL A 3 7.22 -19.85 -16.95
CA VAL A 3 7.14 -18.49 -17.46
C VAL A 3 5.69 -18.10 -17.70
N GLY A 4 4.80 -18.74 -16.94
CA GLY A 4 3.38 -18.44 -17.07
C GLY A 4 3.06 -17.01 -16.74
N GLY A 5 1.80 -16.69 -16.74
CA GLY A 5 1.31 -15.35 -16.50
C GLY A 5 1.66 -14.79 -15.12
N PRO A 6 1.16 -13.60 -14.81
CA PRO A 6 1.43 -12.97 -13.53
C PRO A 6 0.95 -13.82 -12.37
N HIS A 7 1.69 -13.79 -11.26
CA HIS A 7 1.31 -14.48 -10.04
C HIS A 7 0.45 -13.56 -9.18
N ILE A 8 -0.75 -14.02 -8.85
CA ILE A 8 -1.69 -13.28 -8.02
C ILE A 8 -1.38 -13.50 -6.55
N VAL A 9 -1.34 -12.41 -5.77
CA VAL A 9 -1.04 -12.43 -4.34
C VAL A 9 -2.31 -12.25 -3.53
N ARG A 10 -2.47 -13.08 -2.50
CA ARG A 10 -3.55 -12.96 -1.52
C ARG A 10 -2.96 -13.08 -0.13
N SER A 11 -3.25 -12.10 0.72
CA SER A 11 -2.83 -12.08 2.11
C SER A 11 -4.04 -11.97 3.01
N ALA A 12 -4.13 -12.84 4.02
CA ALA A 12 -5.16 -12.74 5.05
C ALA A 12 -4.84 -11.62 6.05
N ASP A 13 -3.61 -11.12 6.04
CA ASP A 13 -3.16 -10.06 6.95
C ASP A 13 -3.41 -8.66 6.39
N ALA A 14 -4.02 -8.57 5.22
CA ALA A 14 -4.44 -7.31 4.60
C ALA A 14 -5.92 -7.41 4.24
N PRO A 15 -6.59 -6.28 4.03
CA PRO A 15 -8.00 -6.31 3.64
C PRO A 15 -8.22 -7.11 2.36
N ALA A 16 -9.24 -7.98 2.37
CA ALA A 16 -9.56 -8.78 1.19
C ALA A 16 -9.97 -7.89 0.02
N ALA A 17 -9.62 -8.32 -1.19
CA ALA A 17 -10.09 -7.64 -2.39
C ALA A 17 -11.59 -7.91 -2.55
N ILE A 18 -12.39 -6.86 -2.52
CA ILE A 18 -13.83 -6.94 -2.68
C ILE A 18 -14.22 -6.36 -4.03
N GLY A 19 -13.90 -7.07 -5.09
CA GLY A 19 -14.18 -6.60 -6.42
C GLY A 19 -13.28 -7.29 -7.42
N PRO A 20 -13.34 -6.86 -8.68
CA PRO A 20 -12.58 -7.50 -9.75
C PRO A 20 -11.14 -7.01 -9.78
N TYR A 21 -10.39 -7.24 -8.68
CA TYR A 21 -8.97 -6.89 -8.61
C TYR A 21 -8.26 -7.81 -7.63
N SER A 22 -6.93 -7.86 -7.73
CA SER A 22 -6.06 -8.60 -6.82
C SER A 22 -5.40 -7.64 -5.86
N GLN A 23 -5.02 -8.12 -4.67
CA GLN A 23 -4.25 -7.29 -3.72
C GLN A 23 -2.90 -6.90 -4.32
N ALA A 24 -2.28 -7.81 -5.04
CA ALA A 24 -1.04 -7.54 -5.76
C ALA A 24 -0.83 -8.60 -6.85
N VAL A 25 0.06 -8.25 -7.77
CA VAL A 25 0.45 -9.12 -8.87
C VAL A 25 1.98 -9.09 -8.96
N VAL A 26 2.60 -10.27 -9.14
CA VAL A 26 4.04 -10.40 -9.31
C VAL A 26 4.34 -10.75 -10.76
N TRP A 27 5.27 -10.03 -11.35
CA TRP A 27 5.72 -10.29 -12.72
C TRP A 27 7.15 -9.78 -12.89
N GLY A 28 8.02 -10.63 -13.41
CA GLY A 28 9.37 -10.22 -13.77
C GLY A 28 10.20 -9.70 -12.60
N GLY A 29 10.05 -10.28 -11.42
CA GLY A 29 10.80 -9.86 -10.24
C GLY A 29 10.25 -8.62 -9.55
N LEU A 30 9.11 -8.11 -10.01
CA LEU A 30 8.47 -6.93 -9.45
C LEU A 30 7.09 -7.27 -8.91
N VAL A 31 6.69 -6.55 -7.88
CA VAL A 31 5.36 -6.64 -7.26
C VAL A 31 4.63 -5.33 -7.51
N TYR A 32 3.42 -5.43 -8.01
CA TYR A 32 2.53 -4.30 -8.25
C TYR A 32 1.34 -4.45 -7.31
N THR A 33 1.17 -3.52 -6.37
CA THR A 33 0.06 -3.63 -5.41
C THR A 33 -1.11 -2.78 -5.83
N SER A 34 -2.31 -3.21 -5.43
CA SER A 34 -3.46 -2.34 -5.41
C SER A 34 -3.29 -1.29 -4.32
N GLY A 35 -4.04 -0.20 -4.40
CA GLY A 35 -4.05 0.82 -3.38
C GLY A 35 -4.63 0.29 -2.07
N GLN A 36 -4.00 0.65 -0.96
CA GLN A 36 -4.46 0.28 0.37
C GLN A 36 -4.95 1.50 1.11
N ILE A 37 -6.17 1.42 1.62
CA ILE A 37 -6.71 2.38 2.57
C ILE A 37 -6.65 1.76 3.96
N ALA A 38 -7.02 2.52 4.98
CA ALA A 38 -6.81 2.14 6.37
C ALA A 38 -7.90 1.21 6.92
N LEU A 39 -8.22 0.13 6.20
CA LEU A 39 -9.19 -0.85 6.67
C LEU A 39 -8.55 -1.83 7.65
N ASP A 40 -9.30 -2.22 8.68
CA ASP A 40 -8.93 -3.33 9.53
C ASP A 40 -9.14 -4.63 8.73
N PRO A 41 -8.11 -5.46 8.55
CA PRO A 41 -8.25 -6.69 7.75
C PRO A 41 -9.28 -7.67 8.30
N ARG A 42 -9.56 -7.62 9.59
CA ARG A 42 -10.48 -8.57 10.24
C ARG A 42 -11.93 -8.12 10.16
N THR A 43 -12.18 -6.81 10.24
CA THR A 43 -13.53 -6.28 10.32
C THR A 43 -13.99 -5.57 9.06
N GLY A 44 -13.04 -5.10 8.25
CA GLY A 44 -13.34 -4.29 7.07
C GLY A 44 -13.71 -2.85 7.39
N GLU A 45 -13.54 -2.44 8.65
CA GLU A 45 -13.87 -1.09 9.08
C GLU A 45 -12.71 -0.15 8.87
N LEU A 46 -13.01 1.07 8.47
CA LEU A 46 -12.00 2.12 8.29
C LEU A 46 -11.54 2.60 9.66
N ALA A 47 -10.23 2.83 9.79
CA ALA A 47 -9.65 3.44 10.99
C ALA A 47 -10.30 4.81 11.26
N PRO A 48 -10.25 5.31 12.51
CA PRO A 48 -10.82 6.62 12.83
C PRO A 48 -10.38 7.71 11.88
N ASP A 49 -11.18 8.76 11.77
CA ASP A 49 -10.99 9.87 10.83
C ASP A 49 -9.83 10.76 11.28
N ASP A 50 -8.61 10.23 11.19
CA ASP A 50 -7.37 10.84 11.61
C ASP A 50 -6.28 10.46 10.62
N ILE A 51 -5.64 11.45 10.02
CA ILE A 51 -4.68 11.20 8.95
C ILE A 51 -3.47 10.36 9.42
N ALA A 52 -2.97 10.61 10.63
CA ALA A 52 -1.83 9.87 11.13
C ALA A 52 -2.19 8.38 11.35
N LEU A 53 -3.34 8.11 11.99
CA LEU A 53 -3.81 6.74 12.21
C LEU A 53 -4.08 6.03 10.89
N GLN A 54 -4.71 6.72 9.94
CA GLN A 54 -5.02 6.11 8.65
C GLN A 54 -3.77 5.84 7.83
N THR A 55 -2.79 6.73 7.86
CA THR A 55 -1.52 6.50 7.16
C THR A 55 -0.80 5.29 7.76
N GLU A 56 -0.77 5.18 9.09
CA GLU A 56 -0.14 4.05 9.77
C GLU A 56 -0.79 2.73 9.36
N ARG A 57 -2.12 2.66 9.36
CA ARG A 57 -2.86 1.44 9.00
C ARG A 57 -2.71 1.11 7.51
N ALA A 58 -2.78 2.11 6.64
CA ALA A 58 -2.61 1.88 5.22
C ALA A 58 -1.23 1.30 4.91
N LEU A 59 -0.18 1.81 5.55
CA LEU A 59 1.16 1.28 5.38
C LEU A 59 1.31 -0.12 5.97
N ALA A 60 0.65 -0.42 7.09
CA ALA A 60 0.64 -1.77 7.64
C ALA A 60 -0.01 -2.76 6.67
N ASN A 61 -1.13 -2.37 6.07
CA ASN A 61 -1.80 -3.21 5.07
C ASN A 61 -0.92 -3.42 3.84
N LEU A 62 -0.28 -2.36 3.37
CA LEU A 62 0.64 -2.43 2.24
C LEU A 62 1.81 -3.38 2.54
N ALA A 63 2.39 -3.25 3.75
CA ALA A 63 3.48 -4.13 4.18
C ALA A 63 3.06 -5.59 4.17
N ALA A 64 1.86 -5.91 4.65
CA ALA A 64 1.35 -7.28 4.67
C ALA A 64 1.23 -7.86 3.26
N VAL A 65 0.72 -7.08 2.32
CA VAL A 65 0.61 -7.51 0.91
C VAL A 65 1.98 -7.75 0.32
N LEU A 66 2.92 -6.82 0.52
CA LEU A 66 4.27 -6.94 0.00
C LEU A 66 4.98 -8.16 0.55
N GLU A 67 4.86 -8.41 1.86
CA GLU A 67 5.52 -9.55 2.49
C GLU A 67 4.96 -10.87 1.99
N ARG A 68 3.66 -10.94 1.78
CA ARG A 68 3.04 -12.14 1.20
C ARG A 68 3.55 -12.39 -0.21
N ALA A 69 3.89 -11.33 -0.94
CA ALA A 69 4.40 -11.42 -2.30
C ALA A 69 5.90 -11.80 -2.36
N GLY A 70 6.59 -11.80 -1.23
CA GLY A 70 8.04 -12.04 -1.20
C GLY A 70 8.87 -10.77 -1.31
N SER A 71 8.26 -9.63 -0.99
CA SER A 71 8.89 -8.32 -0.96
C SER A 71 8.82 -7.75 0.47
N SER A 72 8.96 -6.46 0.63
CA SER A 72 8.82 -5.77 1.91
C SER A 72 8.80 -4.26 1.64
N LEU A 73 8.48 -3.47 2.66
CA LEU A 73 8.58 -2.00 2.52
C LEU A 73 10.00 -1.56 2.15
N ALA A 74 11.02 -2.25 2.68
CA ALA A 74 12.41 -1.93 2.36
C ALA A 74 12.75 -2.20 0.90
N CYS A 75 11.96 -3.01 0.21
CA CYS A 75 12.17 -3.36 -1.20
C CYS A 75 11.33 -2.52 -2.15
N VAL A 76 10.58 -1.55 -1.64
CA VAL A 76 9.72 -0.72 -2.47
C VAL A 76 10.56 0.23 -3.31
N LEU A 77 10.23 0.34 -4.58
CA LEU A 77 10.91 1.19 -5.55
C LEU A 77 10.13 2.48 -5.80
N LYS A 78 8.81 2.40 -5.77
CA LYS A 78 7.95 3.54 -6.07
C LYS A 78 6.66 3.42 -5.29
N THR A 79 6.19 4.53 -4.73
CA THR A 79 4.84 4.61 -4.17
C THR A 79 4.07 5.73 -4.86
N THR A 80 2.75 5.62 -4.84
CA THR A 80 1.85 6.72 -5.11
C THR A 80 0.96 6.90 -3.90
N VAL A 81 0.89 8.11 -3.38
CA VAL A 81 0.05 8.47 -2.24
C VAL A 81 -1.09 9.35 -2.74
N TYR A 82 -2.31 8.91 -2.48
CA TYR A 82 -3.51 9.66 -2.83
C TYR A 82 -4.10 10.19 -1.53
N LEU A 83 -4.29 11.50 -1.45
CA LEU A 83 -4.88 12.15 -0.27
C LEU A 83 -6.28 12.67 -0.62
N ARG A 84 -7.19 12.60 0.35
CA ARG A 84 -8.49 13.22 0.21
C ARG A 84 -8.35 14.74 0.21
N ASP A 85 -7.39 15.26 0.97
CA ASP A 85 -7.14 16.70 1.11
C ASP A 85 -5.63 16.91 1.20
N MET A 86 -5.09 17.79 0.36
CA MET A 86 -3.66 18.08 0.35
C MET A 86 -3.21 18.76 1.66
N GLY A 87 -4.14 19.32 2.43
CA GLY A 87 -3.83 19.82 3.77
C GLY A 87 -3.32 18.75 4.73
N ASP A 88 -3.56 17.48 4.43
CA ASP A 88 -3.06 16.35 5.22
C ASP A 88 -1.62 15.96 4.88
N PHE A 89 -0.99 16.63 3.91
CA PHE A 89 0.34 16.21 3.40
C PHE A 89 1.38 16.13 4.51
N ALA A 90 1.51 17.16 5.32
CA ALA A 90 2.56 17.20 6.35
C ALA A 90 2.38 16.10 7.38
N ALA A 91 1.16 15.88 7.86
CA ALA A 91 0.88 14.85 8.85
C ALA A 91 1.07 13.44 8.28
N MET A 92 0.61 13.22 7.04
CA MET A 92 0.87 11.96 6.33
C MET A 92 2.37 11.72 6.20
N ASN A 93 3.10 12.74 5.77
CA ASN A 93 4.53 12.64 5.50
C ASN A 93 5.32 12.28 6.75
N ALA A 94 4.92 12.80 7.91
CA ALA A 94 5.59 12.48 9.17
C ALA A 94 5.49 10.99 9.52
N VAL A 95 4.33 10.37 9.29
CA VAL A 95 4.15 8.93 9.49
C VAL A 95 4.90 8.13 8.43
N TYR A 96 4.72 8.52 7.17
CA TYR A 96 5.37 7.86 6.03
C TYR A 96 6.88 7.77 6.23
N ALA A 97 7.50 8.85 6.70
CA ALA A 97 8.95 8.89 6.89
C ALA A 97 9.47 7.83 7.86
N ARG A 98 8.67 7.47 8.86
CA ARG A 98 9.08 6.44 9.82
C ARG A 98 9.15 5.04 9.20
N HIS A 99 8.40 4.81 8.14
CA HIS A 99 8.33 3.50 7.48
C HIS A 99 9.35 3.35 6.35
N PHE A 100 9.90 4.45 5.86
CA PHE A 100 10.83 4.45 4.74
C PHE A 100 12.14 5.16 5.09
N ALA A 101 12.61 4.93 6.30
CA ALA A 101 13.90 5.47 6.73
C ALA A 101 15.03 4.80 5.93
N GLY A 102 16.13 5.51 5.74
CA GLY A 102 17.29 5.00 5.03
C GLY A 102 17.21 5.32 3.54
N SER A 103 16.70 4.42 2.73
CA SER A 103 16.60 4.62 1.27
C SER A 103 15.13 4.74 0.87
N PRO A 104 14.55 5.94 0.93
CA PRO A 104 13.13 6.09 0.57
C PRO A 104 12.89 5.82 -0.93
N PRO A 105 11.75 5.23 -1.27
CA PRO A 105 11.41 5.02 -2.67
C PRO A 105 11.07 6.32 -3.38
N ALA A 106 11.04 6.27 -4.71
CA ALA A 106 10.45 7.35 -5.48
C ALA A 106 8.97 7.48 -5.10
N ARG A 107 8.41 8.69 -5.14
CA ARG A 107 7.03 8.91 -4.73
C ARG A 107 6.39 10.04 -5.53
N SER A 108 5.10 9.85 -5.82
CA SER A 108 4.22 10.95 -6.22
C SER A 108 3.12 11.06 -5.18
N THR A 109 2.72 12.27 -4.85
CA THR A 109 1.61 12.53 -3.92
C THR A 109 0.63 13.48 -4.59
N VAL A 110 -0.65 13.09 -4.62
CA VAL A 110 -1.70 13.89 -5.25
C VAL A 110 -2.93 13.91 -4.36
N ALA A 111 -3.75 14.93 -4.52
CA ALA A 111 -5.08 14.95 -3.95
C ALA A 111 -6.05 14.36 -4.97
N ALA A 112 -6.88 13.43 -4.53
CA ALA A 112 -7.89 12.82 -5.36
C ALA A 112 -9.24 13.49 -5.11
N ALA A 113 -10.15 13.40 -6.09
CA ALA A 113 -11.49 13.94 -5.92
C ALA A 113 -12.26 13.24 -4.80
N GLY A 114 -11.91 11.98 -4.51
CA GLY A 114 -12.46 11.19 -3.42
C GLY A 114 -11.74 9.86 -3.34
N LEU A 115 -11.83 9.21 -2.20
CA LEU A 115 -11.24 7.90 -1.97
C LEU A 115 -12.33 6.94 -1.47
N PRO A 116 -12.16 5.63 -1.68
CA PRO A 116 -13.14 4.65 -1.23
C PRO A 116 -13.44 4.81 0.26
N LYS A 117 -14.70 4.66 0.63
CA LYS A 117 -15.20 4.74 2.02
C LYS A 117 -14.88 6.06 2.72
N GLY A 118 -14.58 7.12 1.95
CA GLY A 118 -14.23 8.40 2.54
C GLY A 118 -12.86 8.41 3.21
N ALA A 119 -11.98 7.49 2.84
CA ALA A 119 -10.64 7.42 3.41
C ALA A 119 -9.88 8.74 3.18
N ARG A 120 -8.98 9.07 4.11
CA ARG A 120 -8.13 10.25 3.98
C ARG A 120 -6.90 9.99 3.13
N VAL A 121 -6.49 8.72 3.04
CA VAL A 121 -5.24 8.35 2.35
C VAL A 121 -5.39 6.97 1.72
N GLU A 122 -4.75 6.81 0.56
CA GLU A 122 -4.59 5.53 -0.12
C GLU A 122 -3.19 5.47 -0.66
N ILE A 123 -2.52 4.31 -0.54
CA ILE A 123 -1.13 4.15 -0.97
C ILE A 123 -0.98 2.86 -1.76
N ASP A 124 -0.37 2.95 -2.93
CA ASP A 124 0.05 1.76 -3.68
C ASP A 124 1.56 1.78 -3.88
N ALA A 125 2.10 0.65 -4.33
CA ALA A 125 3.54 0.52 -4.47
C ALA A 125 3.92 -0.42 -5.60
N VAL A 126 5.13 -0.18 -6.13
CA VAL A 126 5.87 -1.14 -6.93
C VAL A 126 7.11 -1.49 -6.12
N GLY A 127 7.30 -2.79 -5.87
CA GLY A 127 8.46 -3.29 -5.13
C GLY A 127 9.20 -4.35 -5.93
N ARG A 128 10.46 -4.59 -5.55
CA ARG A 128 11.19 -5.73 -6.05
C ARG A 128 11.02 -6.91 -5.11
N LEU A 129 11.14 -8.12 -5.62
CA LEU A 129 11.20 -9.28 -4.75
C LEU A 129 12.50 -9.23 -3.95
N ARG A 130 12.47 -9.80 -2.74
CA ARG A 130 13.68 -9.94 -1.96
C ARG A 130 14.66 -10.82 -2.74
N GLY A 131 15.93 -10.46 -2.71
CA GLY A 131 16.96 -11.23 -3.38
C GLY A 131 17.19 -12.57 -2.72
N PRO A 132 17.87 -13.46 -3.43
CA PRO A 132 18.26 -14.73 -2.86
C PRO A 132 19.27 -14.54 -1.73
#